data_af3f7d500853631ec270ee5841e9e6da
#
_entry.id   af3f7d500853631ec270ee5841e9e6da
#
_cell.length_a   1.000
_cell.length_b   1.000
_cell.length_c   1.000
_cell.angle_alpha   90.00
_cell.angle_beta   90.00
_cell.angle_gamma   90.00
#
_symmetry.space_group_name_H-M   'P 1'
#
loop_
_entity.id
_entity.type
_entity.pdbx_description
1 polymer ?
#
loop_
_entity_poly.entity_id
_entity_poly.type
_entity_poly.pdbx_seq_one_letter_code
_entity_poly.pdbx_strand_id
1 'polypeptide(L)'
;LAAVFLNSDAFDFLFMAFGLACIYEYKRITKLRGYYLFMAYLALWWLFIYLIQNKFTIALLLGATIGINMFLLTYLLSKKKQKLPKSMTFISGVFYIGGGCIFLTLIPYTTPEFAKMLITGIFLIIWMNDSFAYLIGKQFGKNKLYPSVSPKKTVEGAIGGLVFGLLAAVLIAQIDPLLSLYQWLLLATVVVITGNLGDLLESKFKRVAGVKDSGAILPGHGGMLDRLDSLIFAAPFAYLLIIIFN
;
A
#
# COMPACT_ATOMS: atom_id res chain seq x y z
N LEU A 1 4.27 2.64 14.06
CA LEU A 1 5.43 3.52 14.27
C LEU A 1 6.36 3.01 15.37
N ALA A 2 5.88 2.63 16.56
CA ALA A 2 6.76 2.20 17.65
C ALA A 2 7.79 1.14 17.20
N ALA A 3 7.39 0.13 16.43
CA ALA A 3 8.29 -0.92 15.95
C ALA A 3 9.46 -0.40 15.09
N VAL A 4 9.25 0.68 14.31
CA VAL A 4 10.31 1.31 13.50
C VAL A 4 11.45 1.83 14.38
N PHE A 5 11.12 2.30 15.60
CA PHE A 5 12.08 2.90 16.53
C PHE A 5 12.64 1.89 17.54
N LEU A 6 11.98 0.72 17.71
CA LEU A 6 12.49 -0.34 18.59
C LEU A 6 13.71 -1.04 17.98
N ASN A 7 13.51 -1.82 16.96
CA ASN A 7 14.57 -2.45 16.16
C ASN A 7 14.04 -2.91 14.80
N SER A 8 14.96 -3.24 13.88
CA SER A 8 14.65 -3.72 12.53
C SER A 8 13.86 -5.03 12.55
N ASP A 9 14.24 -5.97 13.41
CA ASP A 9 13.59 -7.30 13.46
C ASP A 9 12.14 -7.18 13.94
N ALA A 10 11.86 -6.32 14.95
CA ALA A 10 10.50 -6.06 15.41
C ALA A 10 9.63 -5.44 14.30
N PHE A 11 10.22 -4.57 13.46
CA PHE A 11 9.55 -4.00 12.31
C PHE A 11 9.23 -5.10 11.27
N ASP A 12 10.20 -5.93 10.92
CA ASP A 12 10.05 -6.98 9.93
C ASP A 12 8.97 -7.98 10.34
N PHE A 13 9.03 -8.52 11.57
CA PHE A 13 8.02 -9.45 12.08
C PHE A 13 6.63 -8.83 12.18
N LEU A 14 6.53 -7.56 12.55
CA LEU A 14 5.25 -6.85 12.59
C LEU A 14 4.62 -6.78 11.20
N PHE A 15 5.42 -6.40 10.17
CA PHE A 15 4.90 -6.31 8.81
C PHE A 15 4.64 -7.68 8.18
N MET A 16 5.39 -8.71 8.55
CA MET A 16 5.02 -10.08 8.23
C MET A 16 3.64 -10.45 8.79
N ALA A 17 3.39 -10.17 10.06
CA ALA A 17 2.12 -10.45 10.71
C ALA A 17 0.96 -9.65 10.09
N PHE A 18 1.19 -8.37 9.76
CA PHE A 18 0.21 -7.54 9.06
C PHE A 18 -0.12 -8.09 7.67
N GLY A 19 0.89 -8.54 6.93
CA GLY A 19 0.67 -9.20 5.64
C GLY A 19 -0.16 -10.48 5.74
N LEU A 20 0.09 -11.31 6.76
CA LEU A 20 -0.74 -12.50 7.04
C LEU A 20 -2.19 -12.13 7.34
N ALA A 21 -2.42 -11.08 8.15
CA ALA A 21 -3.75 -10.57 8.45
C ALA A 21 -4.45 -10.05 7.18
N CYS A 22 -3.75 -9.26 6.35
CA CYS A 22 -4.28 -8.77 5.08
C CYS A 22 -4.62 -9.91 4.10
N ILE A 23 -3.76 -10.94 4.02
CA ILE A 23 -4.02 -12.13 3.19
C ILE A 23 -5.24 -12.90 3.71
N TYR A 24 -5.39 -13.04 5.03
CA TYR A 24 -6.57 -13.68 5.62
C TYR A 24 -7.85 -12.96 5.21
N GLU A 25 -7.89 -11.63 5.34
CA GLU A 25 -9.05 -10.83 4.95
C GLU A 25 -9.30 -10.85 3.45
N TYR A 26 -8.24 -10.73 2.64
CA TYR A 26 -8.33 -10.85 1.18
C TYR A 26 -8.91 -12.20 0.75
N LYS A 27 -8.45 -13.32 1.33
CA LYS A 27 -9.02 -14.66 1.08
C LYS A 27 -10.51 -14.69 1.43
N ARG A 28 -10.90 -14.10 2.55
CA ARG A 28 -12.30 -14.06 3.01
C ARG A 28 -13.17 -13.31 2.01
N ILE A 29 -12.74 -12.13 1.56
CA ILE A 29 -13.47 -11.28 0.58
C ILE A 29 -13.57 -12.01 -0.77
N THR A 30 -12.48 -12.58 -1.25
CA THR A 30 -12.41 -13.21 -2.56
C THR A 30 -12.91 -14.65 -2.60
N LYS A 31 -13.20 -15.23 -1.43
CA LYS A 31 -13.61 -16.64 -1.25
C LYS A 31 -12.57 -17.64 -1.79
N LEU A 32 -11.30 -17.28 -1.74
CA LEU A 32 -10.21 -18.18 -2.13
C LEU A 32 -10.03 -19.26 -1.07
N ARG A 33 -10.03 -20.55 -1.47
CA ARG A 33 -9.90 -21.70 -0.56
C ARG A 33 -8.45 -22.15 -0.42
N GLY A 34 -8.17 -22.90 0.65
CA GLY A 34 -6.85 -23.51 0.90
C GLY A 34 -5.87 -22.56 1.62
N TYR A 35 -4.70 -23.10 1.96
CA TYR A 35 -3.64 -22.38 2.69
C TYR A 35 -2.48 -21.94 1.77
N TYR A 36 -2.55 -22.28 0.49
CA TYR A 36 -1.46 -22.04 -0.48
C TYR A 36 -1.03 -20.57 -0.56
N LEU A 37 -1.97 -19.62 -0.41
CA LEU A 37 -1.65 -18.19 -0.44
C LEU A 37 -0.80 -17.77 0.77
N PHE A 38 -1.10 -18.30 1.96
CA PHE A 38 -0.27 -18.05 3.15
C PHE A 38 1.12 -18.65 3.00
N MET A 39 1.21 -19.88 2.50
CA MET A 39 2.49 -20.54 2.25
C MET A 39 3.33 -19.79 1.22
N ALA A 40 2.72 -19.35 0.12
CA ALA A 40 3.38 -18.56 -0.91
C ALA A 40 3.91 -17.22 -0.34
N TYR A 41 3.10 -16.53 0.46
CA TYR A 41 3.52 -15.28 1.09
C TYR A 41 4.68 -15.48 2.06
N LEU A 42 4.58 -16.44 2.98
CA LEU A 42 5.62 -16.72 3.96
C LEU A 42 6.93 -17.13 3.27
N ALA A 43 6.84 -17.98 2.23
CA ALA A 43 8.01 -18.40 1.46
C ALA A 43 8.67 -17.21 0.76
N LEU A 44 7.89 -16.36 0.07
CA LEU A 44 8.41 -15.17 -0.60
C LEU A 44 8.96 -14.17 0.42
N TRP A 45 8.23 -13.92 1.53
CA TRP A 45 8.65 -12.97 2.54
C TRP A 45 10.00 -13.38 3.14
N TRP A 46 10.13 -14.66 3.57
CA TRP A 46 11.37 -15.18 4.13
C TRP A 46 12.51 -15.17 3.12
N LEU A 47 12.21 -15.55 1.87
CA LEU A 47 13.17 -15.56 0.77
C LEU A 47 13.75 -14.16 0.52
N PHE A 48 12.91 -13.12 0.39
CA PHE A 48 13.34 -11.78 0.00
C PHE A 48 13.81 -10.90 1.16
N ILE A 49 13.38 -11.17 2.38
CA ILE A 49 13.84 -10.39 3.55
C ILE A 49 15.18 -10.94 4.06
N TYR A 50 15.37 -12.26 4.09
CA TYR A 50 16.56 -12.85 4.72
C TYR A 50 17.53 -13.56 3.78
N LEU A 51 17.05 -14.19 2.72
CA LEU A 51 17.91 -15.09 1.91
C LEU A 51 18.40 -14.45 0.61
N ILE A 52 17.59 -13.69 -0.09
CA ILE A 52 17.93 -13.09 -1.38
C ILE A 52 18.17 -11.60 -1.24
N GLN A 53 19.46 -11.22 -1.27
CA GLN A 53 19.87 -9.81 -1.31
C GLN A 53 20.37 -9.39 -2.71
N ASN A 54 20.15 -10.22 -3.73
CA ASN A 54 20.58 -9.91 -5.09
C ASN A 54 19.64 -8.88 -5.74
N LYS A 55 20.21 -7.75 -6.17
CA LYS A 55 19.48 -6.64 -6.83
C LYS A 55 18.64 -7.10 -8.02
N PHE A 56 19.17 -8.03 -8.83
CA PHE A 56 18.45 -8.55 -10.02
C PHE A 56 17.16 -9.28 -9.63
N THR A 57 17.23 -10.15 -8.62
CA THR A 57 16.06 -10.94 -8.19
C THR A 57 15.01 -10.06 -7.50
N ILE A 58 15.45 -9.07 -6.73
CA ILE A 58 14.55 -8.06 -6.16
C ILE A 58 13.87 -7.25 -7.27
N ALA A 59 14.61 -6.87 -8.33
CA ALA A 59 14.06 -6.16 -9.47
C ALA A 59 13.01 -7.00 -10.25
N LEU A 60 13.21 -8.32 -10.36
CA LEU A 60 12.21 -9.23 -10.94
C LEU A 60 10.93 -9.27 -10.09
N LEU A 61 11.04 -9.40 -8.77
CA LEU A 61 9.88 -9.33 -7.88
C LEU A 61 9.16 -8.00 -8.00
N LEU A 62 9.92 -6.90 -8.04
CA LEU A 62 9.40 -5.54 -8.21
C LEU A 62 8.61 -5.40 -9.51
N GLY A 63 9.20 -5.84 -10.63
CA GLY A 63 8.55 -5.82 -11.95
C GLY A 63 7.26 -6.65 -11.97
N ALA A 64 7.28 -7.86 -11.38
CA ALA A 64 6.08 -8.69 -11.26
C ALA A 64 5.00 -8.03 -10.40
N THR A 65 5.37 -7.44 -9.25
CA THR A 65 4.45 -6.76 -8.34
C THR A 65 3.82 -5.52 -9.01
N ILE A 66 4.64 -4.67 -9.64
CA ILE A 66 4.14 -3.50 -10.38
C ILE A 66 3.27 -3.94 -11.57
N GLY A 67 3.69 -4.97 -12.32
CA GLY A 67 2.91 -5.51 -13.43
C GLY A 67 1.51 -5.99 -13.01
N ILE A 68 1.41 -6.69 -11.88
CA ILE A 68 0.13 -7.10 -11.31
C ILE A 68 -0.67 -5.89 -10.81
N ASN A 69 -0.04 -4.91 -10.19
CA ASN A 69 -0.73 -3.68 -9.78
C ASN A 69 -1.28 -2.91 -10.99
N MET A 70 -0.53 -2.83 -12.10
CA MET A 70 -1.03 -2.23 -13.35
C MET A 70 -2.21 -3.02 -13.94
N PHE A 71 -2.15 -4.35 -13.94
CA PHE A 71 -3.29 -5.19 -14.32
C PHE A 71 -4.50 -4.92 -13.42
N LEU A 72 -4.31 -4.81 -12.10
CA LEU A 72 -5.39 -4.51 -11.17
C LEU A 72 -5.98 -3.10 -11.36
N LEU A 73 -5.20 -2.13 -11.85
CA LEU A 73 -5.75 -0.83 -12.25
C LEU A 73 -6.67 -0.95 -13.47
N THR A 74 -6.34 -1.78 -14.46
CA THR A 74 -7.27 -2.03 -15.57
C THR A 74 -8.56 -2.70 -15.08
N TYR A 75 -8.42 -3.63 -14.12
CA TYR A 75 -9.58 -4.22 -13.44
C TYR A 75 -10.38 -3.16 -12.67
N LEU A 76 -9.73 -2.24 -11.93
CA LEU A 76 -10.39 -1.13 -11.22
C LEU A 76 -11.21 -0.27 -12.19
N LEU A 77 -10.63 0.13 -13.31
CA LEU A 77 -11.28 0.99 -14.31
C LEU A 77 -12.41 0.30 -15.09
N SER A 78 -12.42 -1.02 -15.12
CA SER A 78 -13.51 -1.78 -15.75
C SER A 78 -14.84 -1.53 -15.01
N LYS A 79 -15.88 -1.11 -15.75
CA LYS A 79 -17.23 -0.90 -15.21
C LYS A 79 -17.90 -2.19 -14.75
N LYS A 80 -17.40 -3.35 -15.15
CA LYS A 80 -17.95 -4.66 -14.81
C LYS A 80 -17.67 -5.02 -13.35
N LYS A 81 -18.73 -5.32 -12.60
CA LYS A 81 -18.62 -5.91 -11.25
C LYS A 81 -18.37 -7.43 -11.35
N GLN A 82 -17.31 -7.82 -12.04
CA GLN A 82 -16.95 -9.23 -12.20
C GLN A 82 -15.90 -9.63 -11.18
N LYS A 83 -16.03 -10.85 -10.65
CA LYS A 83 -14.97 -11.47 -9.84
C LYS A 83 -13.79 -11.82 -10.74
N LEU A 84 -12.60 -11.64 -10.24
CA LEU A 84 -11.40 -12.16 -10.89
C LEU A 84 -11.45 -13.70 -10.96
N PRO A 85 -10.91 -14.33 -12.03
CA PRO A 85 -10.67 -15.77 -12.05
C PRO A 85 -9.85 -16.21 -10.83
N LYS A 86 -10.05 -17.44 -10.34
CA LYS A 86 -9.36 -17.94 -9.14
C LYS A 86 -7.83 -17.85 -9.25
N SER A 87 -7.26 -18.12 -10.42
CA SER A 87 -5.83 -17.99 -10.70
C SER A 87 -5.36 -16.55 -10.53
N MET A 88 -6.06 -15.59 -11.14
CA MET A 88 -5.73 -14.17 -11.01
C MET A 88 -5.95 -13.64 -9.58
N THR A 89 -6.96 -14.16 -8.89
CA THR A 89 -7.15 -13.85 -7.46
C THR A 89 -5.98 -14.34 -6.62
N PHE A 90 -5.48 -15.55 -6.89
CA PHE A 90 -4.30 -16.08 -6.19
C PHE A 90 -3.05 -15.24 -6.51
N ILE A 91 -2.77 -14.99 -7.79
CA ILE A 91 -1.63 -14.18 -8.24
C ILE A 91 -1.68 -12.76 -7.65
N SER A 92 -2.86 -12.14 -7.64
CA SER A 92 -3.05 -10.83 -7.01
C SER A 92 -2.79 -10.87 -5.51
N GLY A 93 -3.22 -11.92 -4.81
CA GLY A 93 -2.92 -12.08 -3.37
C GLY A 93 -1.43 -12.20 -3.10
N VAL A 94 -0.70 -12.92 -3.96
CA VAL A 94 0.76 -13.11 -3.82
C VAL A 94 1.51 -11.80 -4.10
N PHE A 95 1.23 -11.13 -5.21
CA PHE A 95 2.04 -9.98 -5.65
C PHE A 95 1.48 -8.64 -5.15
N TYR A 96 0.16 -8.39 -5.23
CA TYR A 96 -0.39 -7.13 -4.73
C TYR A 96 -0.24 -7.03 -3.22
N ILE A 97 -0.75 -8.02 -2.45
CA ILE A 97 -0.67 -7.96 -0.99
C ILE A 97 0.70 -8.42 -0.50
N GLY A 98 1.13 -9.60 -0.89
CA GLY A 98 2.41 -10.15 -0.44
C GLY A 98 3.59 -9.33 -0.91
N GLY A 99 3.69 -9.03 -2.21
CA GLY A 99 4.72 -8.17 -2.77
C GLY A 99 4.69 -6.75 -2.19
N GLY A 100 3.50 -6.16 -2.03
CA GLY A 100 3.34 -4.85 -1.39
C GLY A 100 3.88 -4.82 0.04
N CYS A 101 3.57 -5.83 0.86
CA CYS A 101 4.12 -5.95 2.23
C CYS A 101 5.64 -6.17 2.23
N ILE A 102 6.17 -6.98 1.30
CA ILE A 102 7.62 -7.20 1.17
C ILE A 102 8.32 -5.88 0.81
N PHE A 103 7.83 -5.14 -0.19
CA PHE A 103 8.46 -3.86 -0.56
C PHE A 103 8.31 -2.80 0.53
N LEU A 104 7.21 -2.79 1.27
CA LEU A 104 7.05 -1.91 2.43
C LEU A 104 8.10 -2.23 3.51
N THR A 105 8.39 -3.51 3.73
CA THR A 105 9.44 -3.95 4.66
C THR A 105 10.84 -3.62 4.13
N LEU A 106 11.08 -3.71 2.82
CA LEU A 106 12.40 -3.45 2.21
C LEU A 106 12.75 -1.96 2.09
N ILE A 107 11.78 -1.03 2.12
CA ILE A 107 12.03 0.43 1.99
C ILE A 107 13.13 0.92 2.95
N PRO A 108 13.08 0.67 4.28
CA PRO A 108 14.10 1.20 5.18
C PRO A 108 15.48 0.57 5.01
N TYR A 109 15.62 -0.52 4.24
CA TYR A 109 16.89 -1.19 3.93
C TYR A 109 17.49 -0.75 2.59
N THR A 110 16.95 0.26 1.94
CA THR A 110 17.52 0.83 0.69
C THR A 110 18.79 1.64 0.92
N THR A 111 19.13 1.92 2.18
CA THR A 111 20.36 2.58 2.63
C THR A 111 21.18 1.61 3.49
N PRO A 112 22.50 1.85 3.69
CA PRO A 112 23.34 1.01 4.54
C PRO A 112 22.85 0.87 5.98
N GLU A 113 22.25 1.94 6.51
CA GLU A 113 21.60 1.94 7.82
C GLU A 113 20.08 1.87 7.65
N PHE A 114 19.39 1.30 8.66
CA PHE A 114 17.92 1.22 8.67
C PHE A 114 17.31 2.63 8.69
N ALA A 115 16.77 3.06 7.56
CA ALA A 115 16.26 4.42 7.33
C ALA A 115 14.90 4.65 8.00
N LYS A 116 14.89 4.81 9.32
CA LYS A 116 13.68 5.00 10.14
C LYS A 116 12.83 6.18 9.67
N MET A 117 13.48 7.29 9.31
CA MET A 117 12.78 8.50 8.89
C MET A 117 12.14 8.34 7.52
N LEU A 118 12.75 7.58 6.61
CA LEU A 118 12.20 7.33 5.27
C LEU A 118 10.85 6.60 5.35
N ILE A 119 10.79 5.51 6.08
CA ILE A 119 9.53 4.74 6.23
C ILE A 119 8.50 5.51 7.07
N THR A 120 8.93 6.22 8.11
CA THR A 120 8.06 7.08 8.93
C THR A 120 7.46 8.21 8.09
N GLY A 121 8.28 8.81 7.21
CA GLY A 121 7.84 9.87 6.29
C GLY A 121 6.75 9.38 5.34
N ILE A 122 6.90 8.19 4.76
CA ILE A 122 5.86 7.60 3.90
C ILE A 122 4.55 7.40 4.67
N PHE A 123 4.60 6.91 5.91
CA PHE A 123 3.40 6.79 6.74
C PHE A 123 2.75 8.13 7.02
N LEU A 124 3.54 9.14 7.38
CA LEU A 124 3.03 10.49 7.64
C LEU A 124 2.37 11.11 6.40
N ILE A 125 2.99 10.95 5.22
CA ILE A 125 2.44 11.43 3.95
C ILE A 125 1.06 10.80 3.68
N ILE A 126 0.93 9.48 3.84
CA ILE A 126 -0.36 8.79 3.63
C ILE A 126 -1.39 9.22 4.67
N TRP A 127 -1.02 9.30 5.95
CA TRP A 127 -1.97 9.74 7.00
C TRP A 127 -2.44 11.17 6.82
N MET A 128 -1.55 12.08 6.40
CA MET A 128 -1.94 13.44 6.06
C MET A 128 -2.86 13.48 4.84
N ASN A 129 -2.52 12.71 3.78
CA ASN A 129 -3.40 12.58 2.63
C ASN A 129 -4.80 12.11 3.04
N ASP A 130 -4.92 11.00 3.75
CA ASP A 130 -6.22 10.40 4.07
C ASP A 130 -7.05 11.29 5.00
N SER A 131 -6.41 11.89 6.01
CA SER A 131 -7.06 12.79 6.95
C SER A 131 -7.63 14.03 6.25
N PHE A 132 -6.81 14.69 5.43
CA PHE A 132 -7.23 15.92 4.76
C PHE A 132 -8.08 15.66 3.54
N ALA A 133 -7.92 14.53 2.84
CA ALA A 133 -8.85 14.09 1.81
C ALA A 133 -10.27 13.90 2.39
N TYR A 134 -10.38 13.33 3.60
CA TYR A 134 -11.66 13.20 4.28
C TYR A 134 -12.23 14.56 4.72
N LEU A 135 -11.42 15.42 5.37
CA LEU A 135 -11.87 16.72 5.89
C LEU A 135 -12.34 17.65 4.76
N ILE A 136 -11.49 17.80 3.73
CA ILE A 136 -11.79 18.67 2.57
C ILE A 136 -12.92 18.08 1.74
N GLY A 137 -12.92 16.76 1.52
CA GLY A 137 -14.00 16.11 0.79
C GLY A 137 -15.36 16.21 1.48
N LYS A 138 -15.40 16.23 2.83
CA LYS A 138 -16.62 16.43 3.61
C LYS A 138 -17.12 17.87 3.55
N GLN A 139 -16.23 18.87 3.59
CA GLN A 139 -16.61 20.28 3.65
C GLN A 139 -16.84 20.89 2.26
N PHE A 140 -15.99 20.57 1.31
CA PHE A 140 -15.94 21.22 0.00
C PHE A 140 -16.22 20.28 -1.17
N GLY A 141 -16.41 18.96 -0.93
CA GLY A 141 -16.58 17.97 -1.98
C GLY A 141 -17.90 18.11 -2.74
N LYS A 142 -17.79 18.44 -4.02
CA LYS A 142 -18.92 18.55 -4.97
C LYS A 142 -18.89 17.41 -5.99
N ASN A 143 -17.72 17.12 -6.53
CA ASN A 143 -17.54 16.15 -7.60
C ASN A 143 -17.09 14.80 -7.04
N LYS A 144 -17.85 13.74 -7.36
CA LYS A 144 -17.49 12.37 -6.92
C LYS A 144 -16.31 11.84 -7.71
N LEU A 145 -15.32 11.26 -7.01
CA LEU A 145 -14.12 10.70 -7.63
C LEU A 145 -14.42 9.39 -8.36
N TYR A 146 -15.05 8.43 -7.68
CA TYR A 146 -15.41 7.12 -8.27
C TYR A 146 -16.69 6.55 -7.61
N PRO A 147 -17.88 7.02 -8.02
CA PRO A 147 -19.15 6.73 -7.33
C PRO A 147 -19.51 5.25 -7.23
N SER A 148 -19.18 4.46 -8.27
CA SER A 148 -19.54 3.04 -8.34
C SER A 148 -18.79 2.15 -7.33
N VAL A 149 -17.67 2.62 -6.80
CA VAL A 149 -16.78 1.89 -5.89
C VAL A 149 -16.77 2.54 -4.51
N SER A 150 -16.49 3.85 -4.46
CA SER A 150 -16.41 4.64 -3.23
C SER A 150 -17.24 5.93 -3.36
N PRO A 151 -18.54 5.92 -3.04
CA PRO A 151 -19.45 7.05 -3.25
C PRO A 151 -19.15 8.26 -2.35
N LYS A 152 -18.33 8.10 -1.31
CA LYS A 152 -17.97 9.18 -0.40
C LYS A 152 -16.74 9.97 -0.86
N LYS A 153 -15.83 9.39 -1.64
CA LYS A 153 -14.62 10.06 -2.14
C LYS A 153 -14.99 11.13 -3.18
N THR A 154 -14.31 12.28 -3.08
CA THR A 154 -14.50 13.43 -3.96
C THR A 154 -13.19 13.85 -4.60
N VAL A 155 -13.26 14.52 -5.74
CA VAL A 155 -12.10 15.06 -6.45
C VAL A 155 -11.41 16.14 -5.63
N GLU A 156 -12.22 17.04 -5.02
CA GLU A 156 -11.72 18.11 -4.14
C GLU A 156 -11.00 17.54 -2.93
N GLY A 157 -11.55 16.45 -2.35
CA GLY A 157 -10.88 15.72 -1.28
C GLY A 157 -9.54 15.14 -1.72
N ALA A 158 -9.48 14.49 -2.88
CA ALA A 158 -8.23 13.92 -3.40
C ALA A 158 -7.16 14.99 -3.66
N ILE A 159 -7.54 16.14 -4.21
CA ILE A 159 -6.63 17.28 -4.41
C ILE A 159 -6.15 17.83 -3.06
N GLY A 160 -7.09 18.01 -2.11
CA GLY A 160 -6.74 18.48 -0.77
C GLY A 160 -5.78 17.52 -0.04
N GLY A 161 -6.04 16.22 -0.12
CA GLY A 161 -5.13 15.20 0.41
C GLY A 161 -3.73 15.28 -0.20
N LEU A 162 -3.65 15.43 -1.52
CA LEU A 162 -2.35 15.60 -2.22
C LEU A 162 -1.60 16.85 -1.71
N VAL A 163 -2.27 17.99 -1.59
CA VAL A 163 -1.64 19.23 -1.09
C VAL A 163 -1.07 19.02 0.32
N PHE A 164 -1.82 18.42 1.23
CA PHE A 164 -1.34 18.18 2.59
C PHE A 164 -0.30 17.06 2.68
N GLY A 165 -0.35 16.06 1.79
CA GLY A 165 0.73 15.08 1.63
C GLY A 165 2.05 15.73 1.17
N LEU A 166 1.98 16.68 0.23
CA LEU A 166 3.15 17.46 -0.20
C LEU A 166 3.67 18.39 0.90
N LEU A 167 2.80 19.01 1.69
CA LEU A 167 3.21 19.80 2.86
C LEU A 167 3.92 18.92 3.90
N ALA A 168 3.43 17.71 4.15
CA ALA A 168 4.14 16.76 5.01
C ALA A 168 5.54 16.44 4.46
N ALA A 169 5.69 16.23 3.15
CA ALA A 169 6.98 15.97 2.51
C ALA A 169 7.95 17.16 2.67
N VAL A 170 7.47 18.40 2.55
CA VAL A 170 8.28 19.60 2.79
C VAL A 170 8.81 19.63 4.22
N LEU A 171 7.96 19.33 5.22
CA LEU A 171 8.36 19.29 6.62
C LEU A 171 9.37 18.17 6.90
N ILE A 172 9.16 16.99 6.31
CA ILE A 172 10.08 15.86 6.47
C ILE A 172 11.45 16.17 5.85
N ALA A 173 11.49 16.81 4.68
CA ALA A 173 12.73 17.19 4.01
C ALA A 173 13.60 18.18 4.83
N GLN A 174 13.01 18.92 5.78
CA GLN A 174 13.76 19.79 6.69
C GLN A 174 14.37 19.04 7.88
N ILE A 175 13.81 17.87 8.22
CA ILE A 175 14.23 17.07 9.38
C ILE A 175 15.21 15.97 8.96
N ASP A 176 14.97 15.37 7.79
CA ASP A 176 15.74 14.25 7.27
C ASP A 176 16.46 14.63 5.97
N PRO A 177 17.81 14.71 5.98
CA PRO A 177 18.60 15.06 4.81
C PRO A 177 18.81 13.88 3.83
N LEU A 178 18.24 12.69 4.09
CA LEU A 178 18.44 11.49 3.27
C LEU A 178 18.00 11.71 1.82
N LEU A 179 16.88 12.38 1.62
CA LEU A 179 16.38 12.76 0.31
C LEU A 179 16.30 14.30 0.21
N SER A 180 16.63 14.83 -0.97
CA SER A 180 16.42 16.25 -1.27
C SER A 180 14.93 16.61 -1.23
N LEU A 181 14.62 17.89 -1.06
CA LEU A 181 13.23 18.39 -1.12
C LEU A 181 12.50 17.93 -2.39
N TYR A 182 13.16 18.00 -3.54
CA TYR A 182 12.57 17.55 -4.81
C TYR A 182 12.26 16.05 -4.80
N GLN A 183 13.14 15.22 -4.27
CA GLN A 183 12.92 13.78 -4.16
C GLN A 183 11.77 13.44 -3.20
N TRP A 184 11.69 14.14 -2.05
CA TRP A 184 10.56 14.00 -1.12
C TRP A 184 9.23 14.40 -1.75
N LEU A 185 9.18 15.50 -2.52
CA LEU A 185 7.96 15.94 -3.22
C LEU A 185 7.55 14.94 -4.30
N LEU A 186 8.50 14.39 -5.07
CA LEU A 186 8.21 13.38 -6.08
C LEU A 186 7.72 12.07 -5.43
N LEU A 187 8.39 11.63 -4.36
CA LEU A 187 7.98 10.45 -3.58
C LEU A 187 6.58 10.63 -3.02
N ALA A 188 6.27 11.77 -2.40
CA ALA A 188 4.94 12.06 -1.87
C ALA A 188 3.87 12.06 -2.96
N THR A 189 4.14 12.64 -4.12
CA THR A 189 3.21 12.64 -5.25
C THR A 189 2.87 11.22 -5.67
N VAL A 190 3.88 10.37 -5.85
CA VAL A 190 3.68 8.98 -6.28
C VAL A 190 2.96 8.18 -5.18
N VAL A 191 3.38 8.32 -3.92
CA VAL A 191 2.78 7.62 -2.78
C VAL A 191 1.30 7.99 -2.60
N VAL A 192 0.96 9.27 -2.71
CA VAL A 192 -0.44 9.75 -2.59
C VAL A 192 -1.29 9.25 -3.75
N ILE A 193 -0.82 9.36 -4.99
CA ILE A 193 -1.59 8.93 -6.17
C ILE A 193 -1.81 7.41 -6.10
N THR A 194 -0.74 6.64 -5.91
CA THR A 194 -0.82 5.17 -5.87
C THR A 194 -1.56 4.68 -4.63
N GLY A 195 -1.41 5.33 -3.47
CA GLY A 195 -2.17 5.02 -2.26
C GLY A 195 -3.68 5.22 -2.46
N ASN A 196 -4.09 6.34 -3.04
CA ASN A 196 -5.50 6.57 -3.38
C ASN A 196 -6.08 5.53 -4.35
N LEU A 197 -5.26 5.05 -5.30
CA LEU A 197 -5.64 3.96 -6.21
C LEU A 197 -5.75 2.62 -5.48
N GLY A 198 -4.87 2.35 -4.50
CA GLY A 198 -4.92 1.17 -3.65
C GLY A 198 -6.21 1.06 -2.85
N ASP A 199 -6.61 2.13 -2.16
CA ASP A 199 -7.89 2.18 -1.43
C ASP A 199 -9.10 2.01 -2.38
N LEU A 200 -9.09 2.63 -3.56
CA LEU A 200 -10.16 2.40 -4.55
C LEU A 200 -10.19 0.95 -5.03
N LEU A 201 -9.05 0.33 -5.22
CA LEU A 201 -8.95 -1.07 -5.63
C LEU A 201 -9.50 -2.01 -4.54
N GLU A 202 -9.09 -1.81 -3.30
CA GLU A 202 -9.58 -2.57 -2.14
C GLU A 202 -11.11 -2.38 -1.98
N SER A 203 -11.58 -1.14 -2.09
CA SER A 203 -13.00 -0.82 -2.10
C SER A 203 -13.73 -1.56 -3.22
N LYS A 204 -13.15 -1.72 -4.42
CA LYS A 204 -13.75 -2.51 -5.50
C LYS A 204 -13.87 -3.99 -5.14
N PHE A 205 -12.83 -4.59 -4.57
CA PHE A 205 -12.91 -5.98 -4.10
C PHE A 205 -14.04 -6.16 -3.09
N LYS A 206 -14.21 -5.25 -2.13
CA LYS A 206 -15.33 -5.27 -1.18
C LYS A 206 -16.70 -5.19 -1.86
N ARG A 207 -16.87 -4.27 -2.83
CA ARG A 207 -18.15 -4.14 -3.57
C ARG A 207 -18.49 -5.37 -4.40
N VAL A 208 -17.49 -6.00 -5.03
CA VAL A 208 -17.66 -7.25 -5.79
C VAL A 208 -18.01 -8.43 -4.86
N ALA A 209 -17.50 -8.42 -3.64
CA ALA A 209 -17.83 -9.40 -2.62
C ALA A 209 -19.18 -9.16 -1.93
N GLY A 210 -19.78 -7.97 -2.10
CA GLY A 210 -21.03 -7.58 -1.42
C GLY A 210 -20.83 -7.20 0.04
N VAL A 211 -19.60 -6.83 0.44
CA VAL A 211 -19.27 -6.40 1.80
C VAL A 211 -18.83 -4.94 1.84
N LYS A 212 -18.81 -4.35 3.05
CA LYS A 212 -18.35 -2.99 3.27
C LYS A 212 -16.93 -2.96 3.83
N ASP A 213 -16.63 -3.81 4.78
CA ASP A 213 -15.35 -3.87 5.48
C ASP A 213 -14.65 -5.19 5.15
N SER A 214 -13.31 -5.19 5.09
CA SER A 214 -12.52 -6.36 4.71
C SER A 214 -12.57 -7.45 5.79
N GLY A 215 -12.67 -7.04 7.06
CA GLY A 215 -12.68 -7.92 8.20
C GLY A 215 -13.13 -7.21 9.48
N ALA A 216 -12.88 -7.87 10.61
CA ALA A 216 -13.12 -7.37 11.95
C ALA A 216 -11.95 -7.73 12.89
N ILE A 217 -10.73 -7.86 12.33
CA ILE A 217 -9.54 -8.20 13.11
C ILE A 217 -9.26 -7.11 14.14
N LEU A 218 -9.51 -5.83 13.77
CA LEU A 218 -9.39 -4.72 14.69
C LEU A 218 -10.76 -4.35 15.26
N PRO A 219 -11.06 -4.70 16.53
CA PRO A 219 -12.35 -4.40 17.14
C PRO A 219 -12.68 -2.90 17.05
N GLY A 220 -13.85 -2.56 16.49
CA GLY A 220 -14.30 -1.17 16.31
C GLY A 220 -13.63 -0.40 15.16
N HIS A 221 -12.59 -0.95 14.50
CA HIS A 221 -11.82 -0.26 13.47
C HIS A 221 -11.84 -0.94 12.08
N GLY A 222 -12.54 -2.05 11.92
CA GLY A 222 -12.63 -2.78 10.66
C GLY A 222 -11.49 -3.77 10.45
N GLY A 223 -11.12 -4.02 9.20
CA GLY A 223 -10.04 -4.94 8.85
C GLY A 223 -8.65 -4.32 8.86
N MET A 224 -7.64 -5.17 8.93
CA MET A 224 -6.24 -4.79 8.76
C MET A 224 -5.97 -4.32 7.32
N LEU A 225 -6.58 -4.99 6.33
CA LEU A 225 -6.45 -4.63 4.93
C LEU A 225 -7.05 -3.25 4.65
N ASP A 226 -8.19 -2.89 5.31
CA ASP A 226 -8.79 -1.54 5.23
C ASP A 226 -7.86 -0.41 5.75
N ARG A 227 -6.79 -0.75 6.46
CA ARG A 227 -5.82 0.20 7.05
C ARG A 227 -4.50 0.27 6.32
N LEU A 228 -4.19 -0.74 5.55
CA LEU A 228 -2.90 -0.87 4.86
C LEU A 228 -3.04 -0.87 3.33
N ASP A 229 -4.25 -0.84 2.79
CA ASP A 229 -4.55 -0.88 1.36
C ASP A 229 -3.77 0.16 0.56
N SER A 230 -3.77 1.42 1.02
CA SER A 230 -3.00 2.52 0.43
C SER A 230 -1.50 2.27 0.48
N LEU A 231 -1.00 1.84 1.65
CA LEU A 231 0.42 1.55 1.86
C LEU A 231 0.90 0.38 1.01
N ILE A 232 0.16 -0.74 1.01
CA ILE A 232 0.49 -1.96 0.28
C ILE A 232 0.58 -1.68 -1.23
N PHE A 233 -0.36 -0.92 -1.78
CA PHE A 233 -0.33 -0.59 -3.20
C PHE A 233 0.78 0.40 -3.55
N ALA A 234 1.03 1.40 -2.70
CA ALA A 234 2.05 2.43 -2.92
C ALA A 234 3.49 1.91 -2.75
N ALA A 235 3.71 0.91 -1.87
CA ALA A 235 5.05 0.46 -1.49
C ALA A 235 5.97 0.08 -2.66
N PRO A 236 5.59 -0.72 -3.66
CA PRO A 236 6.49 -1.06 -4.76
C PRO A 236 6.86 0.15 -5.63
N PHE A 237 5.97 1.13 -5.77
CA PHE A 237 6.26 2.37 -6.51
C PHE A 237 7.18 3.29 -5.73
N ALA A 238 6.97 3.40 -4.41
CA ALA A 238 7.85 4.13 -3.51
C ALA A 238 9.26 3.52 -3.51
N TYR A 239 9.35 2.19 -3.38
CA TYR A 239 10.61 1.45 -3.43
C TYR A 239 11.35 1.67 -4.75
N LEU A 240 10.65 1.60 -5.89
CA LEU A 240 11.22 1.88 -7.22
C LEU A 240 11.84 3.28 -7.29
N LEU A 241 11.10 4.30 -6.83
CA LEU A 241 11.62 5.68 -6.84
C LEU A 241 12.85 5.85 -5.97
N ILE A 242 12.84 5.28 -4.77
CA ILE A 242 13.95 5.39 -3.83
C ILE A 242 15.22 4.74 -4.42
N ILE A 243 15.09 3.60 -5.11
CA ILE A 243 16.25 2.99 -5.80
C ILE A 243 16.76 3.86 -6.95
N ILE A 244 15.87 4.58 -7.66
CA ILE A 244 16.28 5.48 -8.74
C ILE A 244 17.01 6.71 -8.18
N PHE A 245 16.68 7.13 -6.95
CA PHE A 245 17.33 8.27 -6.28
C PHE A 245 18.72 7.93 -5.74
N ASN A 246 18.99 6.66 -5.42
CA ASN A 246 20.25 6.13 -4.89
C ASN A 246 21.15 5.56 -6.00
#